data_84363ca98123ac1f3ccaf6569b6994d1
#
_entry.id   84363ca98123ac1f3ccaf6569b6994d1
#
_cell.length_a   1.000
_cell.length_b   1.000
_cell.length_c   1.000
_cell.angle_alpha   90.00
_cell.angle_beta   90.00
_cell.angle_gamma   90.00
#
_symmetry.space_group_name_H-M   'P 1'
#
loop_
_entity.id
_entity.type
_entity.pdbx_description
1 polymer ?
#
loop_
_entity_poly.entity_id
_entity_poly.type
_entity_poly.pdbx_seq_one_letter_code
_entity_poly.pdbx_strand_id
1 'polypeptide(L)'
;MGLTVFCGQENLDREIKGGYTSDLLSDVMGHAREGQVWITLQTHKNVLAIASLKELAAILLVKGNQPEPDMLEQAIEEGIPVLGTAEETFETTGKVFQQINK
;
A
#
# COMPACT_ATOMS: atom_id res chain seq x y z
N MET A 1 -12.34 -5.36 5.96
CA MET A 1 -12.40 -4.00 5.44
C MET A 1 -13.00 -3.85 4.02
N GLY A 2 -13.31 -4.92 3.35
CA GLY A 2 -13.86 -4.83 2.00
C GLY A 2 -12.89 -4.30 0.96
N LEU A 3 -11.66 -4.76 1.02
CA LEU A 3 -10.61 -4.31 0.09
C LEU A 3 -10.66 -5.07 -1.23
N THR A 4 -10.32 -4.37 -2.31
CA THR A 4 -10.06 -5.00 -3.60
C THR A 4 -8.60 -5.40 -3.63
N VAL A 5 -8.31 -6.63 -4.08
CA VAL A 5 -6.93 -7.11 -4.23
C VAL A 5 -6.57 -7.05 -5.70
N PHE A 6 -5.70 -6.10 -6.09
CA PHE A 6 -5.26 -5.99 -7.48
C PHE A 6 -4.18 -7.02 -7.81
N CYS A 7 -3.29 -7.31 -6.88
CA CYS A 7 -2.26 -8.34 -7.05
C CYS A 7 -1.60 -8.66 -5.71
N GLY A 8 -0.74 -9.69 -5.70
CA GLY A 8 0.05 -10.05 -4.54
C GLY A 8 -0.71 -10.81 -3.47
N GLN A 9 -1.84 -11.42 -3.82
CA GLN A 9 -2.68 -12.13 -2.87
C GLN A 9 -1.91 -13.20 -2.10
N GLU A 10 -0.93 -13.82 -2.71
CA GLU A 10 -0.11 -14.89 -2.11
C GLU A 10 0.78 -14.37 -0.97
N ASN A 11 0.99 -13.05 -0.90
CA ASN A 11 1.83 -12.43 0.13
C ASN A 11 1.04 -11.64 1.18
N LEU A 12 -0.29 -11.79 1.20
CA LEU A 12 -1.12 -11.06 2.15
C LEU A 12 -1.10 -11.64 3.56
N ASP A 13 -0.54 -12.81 3.74
CA ASP A 13 -0.44 -13.45 5.05
C ASP A 13 0.75 -12.97 5.89
N ARG A 14 1.64 -12.15 5.30
CA ARG A 14 2.77 -11.63 6.07
C ARG A 14 2.28 -10.61 7.09
N GLU A 15 2.99 -10.54 8.21
CA GLU A 15 2.65 -9.62 9.29
C GLU A 15 2.77 -8.16 8.86
N ILE A 16 1.73 -7.38 9.16
CA ILE A 16 1.76 -5.94 8.94
C ILE A 16 2.16 -5.26 10.23
N LYS A 17 3.30 -4.59 10.22
CA LYS A 17 3.91 -4.00 11.43
C LYS A 17 3.47 -2.57 11.70
N GLY A 18 2.62 -2.01 10.88
CA GLY A 18 2.13 -0.65 11.05
C GLY A 18 1.63 -0.10 9.74
N GLY A 19 1.34 1.18 9.72
CA GLY A 19 0.88 1.86 8.51
C GLY A 19 1.56 3.19 8.33
N TYR A 20 1.65 3.63 7.09
CA TYR A 20 2.20 4.94 6.74
C TYR A 20 1.30 5.57 5.69
N THR A 21 0.76 6.74 6.00
CA THR A 21 -0.16 7.44 5.10
C THR A 21 0.52 8.70 4.56
N SER A 22 0.78 8.72 3.26
CA SER A 22 1.38 9.87 2.60
C SER A 22 1.28 9.74 1.10
N ASP A 23 1.10 10.89 0.42
CA ASP A 23 1.11 10.96 -1.04
C ASP A 23 2.42 11.55 -1.56
N LEU A 24 3.32 11.93 -0.67
CA LEU A 24 4.60 12.51 -1.03
C LEU A 24 5.67 11.43 -1.00
N LEU A 25 6.19 11.07 -2.18
CA LEU A 25 7.12 9.96 -2.30
C LEU A 25 8.41 10.17 -1.50
N SER A 26 8.92 11.40 -1.47
CA SER A 26 10.13 11.70 -0.70
C SER A 26 9.92 11.53 0.81
N ASP A 27 8.72 11.80 1.30
CA ASP A 27 8.38 11.60 2.70
C ASP A 27 8.37 10.11 3.05
N VAL A 28 7.75 9.30 2.20
CA VAL A 28 7.69 7.84 2.39
C VAL A 28 9.11 7.26 2.35
N MET A 29 9.90 7.70 1.37
CA MET A 29 11.28 7.24 1.24
C MET A 29 12.09 7.52 2.50
N GLY A 30 11.86 8.67 3.13
CA GLY A 30 12.63 9.08 4.30
C GLY A 30 12.14 8.49 5.62
N HIS A 31 10.88 8.11 5.73
CA HIS A 31 10.29 7.85 7.04
C HIS A 31 9.52 6.53 7.16
N ALA A 32 9.06 5.92 6.07
CA ALA A 32 8.36 4.64 6.16
C ALA A 32 9.32 3.54 6.59
N ARG A 33 8.77 2.51 7.21
CA ARG A 33 9.57 1.42 7.78
C ARG A 33 9.14 0.07 7.23
N GLU A 34 10.06 -0.87 7.27
CA GLU A 34 9.81 -2.24 6.84
C GLU A 34 8.53 -2.81 7.47
N GLY A 35 7.75 -3.50 6.65
CA GLY A 35 6.54 -4.18 7.13
C GLY A 35 5.31 -3.31 7.26
N GLN A 36 5.41 -2.00 6.98
CA GLN A 36 4.26 -1.12 7.02
C GLN A 36 3.42 -1.25 5.76
N VAL A 37 2.10 -1.00 5.88
CA VAL A 37 1.24 -0.82 4.72
C VAL A 37 1.25 0.67 4.36
N TRP A 38 1.45 0.97 3.09
CA TRP A 38 1.49 2.35 2.59
C TRP A 38 0.13 2.73 2.02
N ILE A 39 -0.53 3.70 2.67
CA ILE A 39 -1.84 4.20 2.27
C ILE A 39 -1.63 5.46 1.45
N THR A 40 -2.07 5.47 0.19
CA THR A 40 -1.77 6.56 -0.72
C THR A 40 -2.78 6.69 -1.87
N LEU A 41 -2.77 7.85 -2.52
CA LEU A 41 -3.49 8.11 -3.76
C LEU A 41 -2.63 7.83 -4.99
N GLN A 42 -1.33 7.64 -4.83
CA GLN A 42 -0.40 7.54 -5.94
C GLN A 42 -0.53 6.22 -6.68
N THR A 43 -0.65 6.29 -8.01
CA THR A 43 -0.93 5.12 -8.85
C THR A 43 0.17 4.83 -9.87
N HIS A 44 1.32 5.51 -9.76
CA HIS A 44 2.43 5.36 -10.70
C HIS A 44 3.42 4.29 -10.26
N LYS A 45 4.15 3.73 -11.22
CA LYS A 45 5.13 2.68 -10.92
C LYS A 45 6.25 3.13 -9.97
N ASN A 46 6.49 4.44 -9.85
CA ASN A 46 7.49 4.94 -8.92
C ASN A 46 7.18 4.55 -7.46
N VAL A 47 5.90 4.32 -7.16
CA VAL A 47 5.46 3.82 -5.86
C VAL A 47 6.13 2.47 -5.57
N LEU A 48 6.22 1.61 -6.58
CA LEU A 48 6.79 0.28 -6.43
C LEU A 48 8.28 0.31 -6.10
N ALA A 49 9.02 1.26 -6.68
CA ALA A 49 10.44 1.39 -6.40
C ALA A 49 10.66 1.68 -4.92
N ILE A 50 9.83 2.55 -4.35
CA ILE A 50 9.92 2.91 -2.93
C ILE A 50 9.44 1.76 -2.05
N ALA A 51 8.33 1.13 -2.40
CA ALA A 51 7.79 0.01 -1.63
C ALA A 51 8.80 -1.13 -1.55
N SER A 52 9.47 -1.42 -2.66
CA SER A 52 10.48 -2.45 -2.72
C SER A 52 11.70 -2.09 -1.87
N LEU A 53 12.21 -0.88 -2.03
CA LEU A 53 13.39 -0.42 -1.29
C LEU A 53 13.16 -0.40 0.22
N LYS A 54 11.97 0.02 0.64
CA LYS A 54 11.63 0.12 2.07
C LYS A 54 11.07 -1.19 2.62
N GLU A 55 10.92 -2.21 1.78
CA GLU A 55 10.38 -3.52 2.18
C GLU A 55 9.00 -3.40 2.82
N LEU A 56 8.13 -2.61 2.21
CA LEU A 56 6.77 -2.42 2.72
C LEU A 56 5.93 -3.69 2.53
N ALA A 57 4.96 -3.89 3.41
CA ALA A 57 4.12 -5.09 3.38
C ALA A 57 3.09 -5.05 2.25
N ALA A 58 2.58 -3.87 1.93
CA ALA A 58 1.55 -3.71 0.90
C ALA A 58 1.36 -2.23 0.60
N ILE A 59 0.70 -1.98 -0.54
CA ILE A 59 0.27 -0.64 -0.93
C ILE A 59 -1.25 -0.66 -0.95
N LEU A 60 -1.90 0.32 -0.30
CA LEU A 60 -3.35 0.44 -0.25
C LEU A 60 -3.77 1.75 -0.89
N LEU A 61 -4.41 1.65 -2.05
CA LEU A 61 -4.88 2.80 -2.81
C LEU A 61 -6.29 3.19 -2.34
N VAL A 62 -6.49 4.47 -2.04
CA VAL A 62 -7.77 4.97 -1.51
C VAL A 62 -8.59 5.69 -2.56
N LYS A 63 -9.84 6.01 -2.22
CA LYS A 63 -10.76 6.80 -3.05
C LYS A 63 -11.08 6.15 -4.39
N GLY A 64 -11.06 4.83 -4.45
CA GLY A 64 -11.37 4.11 -5.68
C GLY A 64 -10.30 4.19 -6.75
N ASN A 65 -9.10 4.65 -6.41
CA ASN A 65 -8.01 4.71 -7.38
C ASN A 65 -7.52 3.30 -7.73
N GLN A 66 -7.12 3.13 -8.97
CA GLN A 66 -6.58 1.87 -9.46
C GLN A 66 -5.14 2.08 -9.91
N PRO A 67 -4.28 1.06 -9.75
CA PRO A 67 -2.90 1.20 -10.21
C PRO A 67 -2.85 1.33 -11.72
N GLU A 68 -1.93 2.16 -12.20
CA GLU A 68 -1.69 2.23 -13.64
C GLU A 68 -1.13 0.89 -14.13
N PRO A 69 -1.34 0.54 -15.41
CA PRO A 69 -0.93 -0.78 -15.90
C PRO A 69 0.52 -1.14 -15.64
N ASP A 70 1.44 -0.19 -15.79
CA ASP A 70 2.86 -0.45 -15.55
C ASP A 70 3.17 -0.62 -14.05
N MET A 71 2.46 0.07 -13.17
CA MET A 71 2.58 -0.14 -11.74
C MET A 71 2.12 -1.55 -11.37
N LEU A 72 0.98 -1.97 -11.91
CA LEU A 72 0.44 -3.30 -11.62
C LEU A 72 1.39 -4.40 -12.11
N GLU A 73 1.92 -4.25 -13.32
CA GLU A 73 2.86 -5.20 -13.89
C GLU A 73 4.10 -5.34 -13.01
N GLN A 74 4.65 -4.22 -12.57
CA GLN A 74 5.84 -4.22 -11.72
C GLN A 74 5.53 -4.85 -10.37
N ALA A 75 4.36 -4.56 -9.80
CA ALA A 75 3.95 -5.13 -8.51
C ALA A 75 3.81 -6.65 -8.58
N ILE A 76 3.24 -7.15 -9.66
CA ILE A 76 3.12 -8.60 -9.87
C ILE A 76 4.50 -9.24 -9.94
N GLU A 77 5.40 -8.61 -10.68
CA GLU A 77 6.76 -9.11 -10.86
C GLU A 77 7.53 -9.19 -9.55
N GLU A 78 7.34 -8.20 -8.67
CA GLU A 78 8.04 -8.13 -7.40
C GLU A 78 7.29 -8.80 -6.24
N GLY A 79 6.08 -9.26 -6.49
CA GLY A 79 5.28 -9.93 -5.46
C GLY A 79 4.78 -9.00 -4.36
N ILE A 80 4.62 -7.70 -4.66
CA ILE A 80 4.16 -6.72 -3.68
C ILE A 80 2.63 -6.60 -3.78
N PRO A 81 1.90 -6.83 -2.67
CA PRO A 81 0.45 -6.68 -2.70
C PRO A 81 0.03 -5.24 -2.97
N VAL A 82 -0.88 -5.06 -3.91
CA VAL A 82 -1.52 -3.77 -4.17
C VAL A 82 -3.01 -3.94 -3.96
N LEU A 83 -3.54 -3.19 -3.02
CA LEU A 83 -4.92 -3.28 -2.59
C LEU A 83 -5.62 -1.96 -2.90
N GLY A 84 -6.94 -1.97 -2.88
CA GLY A 84 -7.71 -0.76 -3.09
C GLY A 84 -8.97 -0.71 -2.25
N THR A 85 -9.44 0.50 -2.00
CA THR A 85 -10.71 0.75 -1.33
C THR A 85 -11.38 1.99 -1.92
N ALA A 86 -12.71 2.00 -1.91
CA ALA A 86 -13.47 3.17 -2.32
C ALA A 86 -13.47 4.27 -1.23
N GLU A 87 -13.09 3.93 -0.02
CA GLU A 87 -13.13 4.87 1.10
C GLU A 87 -12.03 5.92 1.01
N GLU A 88 -12.22 7.01 1.74
CA GLU A 88 -11.27 8.12 1.74
C GLU A 88 -10.07 7.83 2.65
N THR A 89 -9.04 8.64 2.48
CA THR A 89 -7.77 8.45 3.18
C THR A 89 -7.94 8.42 4.70
N PHE A 90 -8.72 9.33 5.24
CA PHE A 90 -8.90 9.44 6.68
C PHE A 90 -9.54 8.19 7.27
N GLU A 91 -10.68 7.77 6.70
CA GLU A 91 -11.40 6.59 7.17
C GLU A 91 -10.57 5.33 7.01
N THR A 92 -9.87 5.21 5.90
CA THR A 92 -9.01 4.05 5.63
C THR A 92 -7.88 3.97 6.65
N THR A 93 -7.22 5.09 6.90
CA THR A 93 -6.13 5.15 7.87
C THR A 93 -6.61 4.74 9.26
N GLY A 94 -7.77 5.25 9.67
CA GLY A 94 -8.35 4.91 10.97
C GLY A 94 -8.66 3.43 11.11
N LYS A 95 -9.23 2.82 10.07
CA LYS A 95 -9.56 1.40 10.08
C LYS A 95 -8.31 0.52 10.12
N VAL A 96 -7.29 0.87 9.35
CA VAL A 96 -6.02 0.14 9.35
C VAL A 96 -5.37 0.24 10.73
N PHE A 97 -5.35 1.44 11.31
CA PHE A 97 -4.80 1.65 12.63
C PHE A 97 -5.48 0.77 13.67
N GLN A 98 -6.81 0.71 13.64
CA GLN A 98 -7.57 -0.13 14.58
C GLN A 98 -7.27 -1.61 14.41
N GLN A 99 -7.12 -2.08 13.17
CA GLN A 99 -6.83 -3.48 12.90
C GLN A 99 -5.43 -3.88 13.40
N ILE A 100 -4.47 -2.99 13.27
CA ILE A 100 -3.09 -3.27 13.68
C ILE A 100 -2.95 -3.23 15.20
N ASN A 101 -3.70 -2.38 15.87
CA ASN A 101 -3.59 -2.16 17.32
C ASN A 101 -4.68 -2.88 18.15
N LYS A 102 -5.14 -4.00 17.67
CA LYS A 102 -6.10 -4.83 18.39
C LYS A 102 -5.52 -5.42 19.66
#